data_4383cb682fdb17c6f8e631de27b9e25c
#
_entry.id   4383cb682fdb17c6f8e631de27b9e25c
#
_cell.length_a   1.000
_cell.length_b   1.000
_cell.length_c   1.000
_cell.angle_alpha   90.00
_cell.angle_beta   90.00
_cell.angle_gamma   90.00
#
_symmetry.space_group_name_H-M   'P 1'
#
loop_
_entity.id
_entity.type
_entity.pdbx_description
1 polymer ?
#
loop_
_entity_poly.entity_id
_entity_poly.type
_entity_poly.pdbx_seq_one_letter_code
_entity_poly.pdbx_strand_id
1 'polypeptide(L)'
;MTYFPPQSAPMTDSGVGKLDSADVTTAQSIVGASAVAAKKYYITSIILSVAAAGTYWIEDDDAVQVTGKFSLAARGGVSWAAPKDTPLASPTVNKGLKVKGTVAGVIGCTITYYLAA
;
A
#
# COMPACT_ATOMS: atom_id res chain seq x y z
N MET A 1 -23.13 -26.84 16.57
CA MET A 1 -22.64 -26.58 15.23
C MET A 1 -21.54 -25.55 15.29
N THR A 2 -20.53 -25.79 14.60
CA THR A 2 -19.48 -24.80 14.51
C THR A 2 -19.84 -23.81 13.42
N TYR A 3 -19.96 -22.58 13.81
CA TYR A 3 -20.16 -21.54 12.87
C TYR A 3 -18.82 -20.92 12.48
N PHE A 4 -18.58 -20.88 11.20
CA PHE A 4 -17.44 -20.15 10.68
C PHE A 4 -17.96 -18.86 10.10
N PRO A 5 -17.48 -17.74 10.61
CA PRO A 5 -17.84 -16.46 10.02
C PRO A 5 -17.52 -16.45 8.53
N PRO A 6 -18.26 -15.68 7.75
CA PRO A 6 -18.05 -15.65 6.31
C PRO A 6 -16.79 -14.92 5.87
N GLN A 7 -15.86 -14.70 6.76
CA GLN A 7 -14.62 -14.02 6.41
C GLN A 7 -13.80 -14.77 5.36
N SER A 8 -14.09 -16.05 5.14
CA SER A 8 -13.42 -16.76 4.06
C SER A 8 -13.74 -16.18 2.68
N ALA A 9 -14.94 -15.60 2.51
CA ALA A 9 -15.30 -14.98 1.24
C ALA A 9 -14.50 -13.70 0.97
N PRO A 10 -14.39 -12.76 1.93
CA PRO A 10 -13.49 -11.60 1.74
C PRO A 10 -12.02 -11.99 1.63
N MET A 11 -11.61 -13.06 2.26
CA MET A 11 -10.20 -13.48 2.25
C MET A 11 -9.69 -13.85 0.85
N THR A 12 -10.57 -14.21 -0.08
CA THR A 12 -10.17 -14.50 -1.45
C THR A 12 -9.70 -13.26 -2.20
N ASP A 13 -10.14 -12.08 -1.75
CA ASP A 13 -9.81 -10.81 -2.38
C ASP A 13 -8.79 -10.01 -1.58
N SER A 14 -8.26 -10.57 -0.51
CA SER A 14 -7.27 -9.87 0.31
C SER A 14 -5.86 -10.38 0.01
N GLY A 15 -4.89 -9.58 0.39
CA GLY A 15 -3.50 -9.95 0.16
C GLY A 15 -2.52 -9.02 0.85
N VAL A 16 -1.26 -9.29 0.58
CA VAL A 16 -0.13 -8.54 1.11
C VAL A 16 0.74 -8.09 -0.05
N GLY A 17 1.06 -6.81 -0.10
CA GLY A 17 2.04 -6.25 -1.02
C GLY A 17 3.33 -5.97 -0.29
N LYS A 18 4.46 -6.23 -0.93
CA LYS A 18 5.79 -6.00 -0.35
C LYS A 18 6.70 -5.37 -1.36
N LEU A 19 7.56 -4.50 -0.89
CA LEU A 19 8.59 -3.87 -1.70
C LEU A 19 9.85 -3.66 -0.86
N ASP A 20 10.98 -4.07 -1.41
CA ASP A 20 12.30 -3.64 -0.98
C ASP A 20 12.95 -2.96 -2.17
N SER A 21 13.41 -1.73 -1.99
CA SER A 21 14.01 -0.96 -3.07
C SER A 21 15.08 -0.03 -2.53
N ALA A 22 16.11 0.20 -3.33
CA ALA A 22 17.15 1.16 -3.01
C ALA A 22 16.86 2.56 -3.56
N ASP A 23 15.91 2.69 -4.45
CA ASP A 23 15.59 3.97 -5.08
C ASP A 23 14.10 4.07 -5.38
N VAL A 24 13.41 4.94 -4.67
CA VAL A 24 12.00 5.25 -4.88
C VAL A 24 11.79 6.68 -5.40
N THR A 25 12.85 7.35 -5.84
CA THR A 25 12.71 8.61 -6.58
C THR A 25 12.02 8.38 -7.91
N THR A 26 12.15 7.16 -8.45
CA THR A 26 11.22 6.63 -9.44
C THR A 26 10.28 5.69 -8.70
N ALA A 27 8.98 5.88 -8.86
CA ALA A 27 7.99 5.08 -8.15
C ALA A 27 8.19 3.58 -8.42
N GLN A 28 8.17 2.78 -7.35
CA GLN A 28 8.39 1.33 -7.41
C GLN A 28 7.13 0.59 -7.00
N SER A 29 6.79 -0.45 -7.73
CA SER A 29 5.55 -1.20 -7.52
C SER A 29 5.58 -2.00 -6.23
N ILE A 30 4.52 -1.85 -5.42
CA ILE A 30 4.24 -2.74 -4.29
C ILE A 30 3.34 -3.88 -4.75
N VAL A 31 2.31 -3.56 -5.51
CA VAL A 31 1.38 -4.50 -6.14
C VAL A 31 1.04 -3.99 -7.53
N GLY A 32 0.90 -4.88 -8.48
CA GLY A 32 0.49 -4.55 -9.84
C GLY A 32 -1.00 -4.23 -9.93
N ALA A 33 -1.44 -3.89 -11.13
CA ALA A 33 -2.85 -3.66 -11.39
C ALA A 33 -3.67 -4.90 -11.02
N SER A 34 -4.89 -4.66 -10.51
CA SER A 34 -5.77 -5.77 -10.15
C SER A 34 -6.06 -6.66 -11.36
N ALA A 35 -5.92 -7.98 -11.17
CA ALA A 35 -6.31 -8.96 -12.18
C ALA A 35 -7.83 -9.08 -12.29
N VAL A 36 -8.57 -8.57 -11.32
CA VAL A 36 -10.04 -8.59 -11.32
C VAL A 36 -10.52 -7.24 -11.81
N ALA A 37 -11.32 -7.25 -12.87
CA ALA A 37 -11.82 -6.03 -13.50
C ALA A 37 -12.69 -5.22 -12.53
N ALA A 38 -12.62 -3.89 -12.65
CA ALA A 38 -13.42 -2.92 -11.90
C ALA A 38 -13.24 -3.00 -10.37
N LYS A 39 -12.07 -3.42 -9.90
CA LYS A 39 -11.73 -3.46 -8.49
C LYS A 39 -10.68 -2.41 -8.14
N LYS A 40 -10.77 -1.89 -6.93
CA LYS A 40 -9.78 -1.00 -6.32
C LYS A 40 -9.07 -1.71 -5.20
N TYR A 41 -7.85 -1.26 -4.89
CA TYR A 41 -7.17 -1.65 -3.68
C TYR A 41 -7.68 -0.80 -2.50
N TYR A 42 -7.99 -1.48 -1.42
CA TYR A 42 -8.35 -0.87 -0.14
C TYR A 42 -7.28 -1.26 0.86
N ILE A 43 -6.41 -0.32 1.18
CA ILE A 43 -5.26 -0.57 2.05
C ILE A 43 -5.74 -0.59 3.50
N THR A 44 -5.44 -1.66 4.20
CA THR A 44 -5.84 -1.85 5.60
C THR A 44 -4.69 -1.64 6.58
N SER A 45 -3.45 -1.78 6.13
CA SER A 45 -2.29 -1.44 6.95
C SER A 45 -1.09 -1.10 6.08
N ILE A 46 -0.18 -0.30 6.65
CA ILE A 46 1.07 0.08 6.00
C ILE A 46 2.18 -0.01 7.04
N ILE A 47 3.28 -0.65 6.67
CA ILE A 47 4.54 -0.58 7.40
C ILE A 47 5.59 -0.13 6.41
N LEU A 48 6.22 0.99 6.69
CA LEU A 48 7.26 1.56 5.83
C LEU A 48 8.47 1.89 6.69
N SER A 49 9.63 1.44 6.26
CA SER A 49 10.91 1.80 6.89
C SER A 49 11.85 2.35 5.83
N VAL A 50 12.65 3.34 6.22
CA VAL A 50 13.53 4.03 5.29
C VAL A 50 14.93 4.19 5.89
N ALA A 51 15.95 4.10 5.06
CA ALA A 51 17.33 4.35 5.49
C ALA A 51 17.68 5.84 5.43
N ALA A 52 17.17 6.55 4.44
CA ALA A 52 17.49 7.97 4.23
C ALA A 52 16.33 8.86 4.65
N ALA A 53 16.65 9.99 5.27
CA ALA A 53 15.64 11.01 5.58
C ALA A 53 15.04 11.57 4.30
N GLY A 54 13.75 11.73 4.27
CA GLY A 54 13.04 12.25 3.11
C GLY A 54 11.54 12.17 3.28
N THR A 55 10.84 12.44 2.20
CA THR A 55 9.37 12.38 2.16
C THR A 55 8.96 11.24 1.26
N TYR A 56 8.02 10.44 1.73
CA TYR A 56 7.60 9.20 1.07
C TYR A 56 6.08 9.12 1.06
N TRP A 57 5.52 8.48 0.04
CA TRP A 57 4.06 8.27 -0.04
C TRP A 57 3.75 7.08 -0.93
N ILE A 58 2.50 6.63 -0.89
CA ILE A 58 1.97 5.63 -1.80
C ILE A 58 1.09 6.32 -2.83
N GLU A 59 1.30 5.97 -4.08
CA GLU A 59 0.52 6.46 -5.21
C GLU A 59 0.06 5.29 -6.08
N ASP A 60 -0.86 5.55 -6.99
CA ASP A 60 -1.29 4.56 -7.96
C ASP A 60 -0.42 4.59 -9.23
N ASP A 61 -0.77 3.77 -10.23
CA ASP A 61 -0.04 3.69 -11.49
C ASP A 61 -0.08 4.99 -12.30
N ASP A 62 -1.02 5.86 -12.03
CA ASP A 62 -1.16 7.17 -12.68
C ASP A 62 -0.53 8.30 -11.86
N ALA A 63 0.27 7.96 -10.87
CA ALA A 63 0.90 8.91 -9.97
C ALA A 63 -0.10 9.73 -9.14
N VAL A 64 -1.30 9.20 -8.92
CA VAL A 64 -2.29 9.82 -8.05
C VAL A 64 -2.03 9.35 -6.62
N GLN A 65 -1.87 10.29 -5.73
CA GLN A 65 -1.55 10.01 -4.34
C GLN A 65 -2.68 9.25 -3.64
N VAL A 66 -2.32 8.15 -2.97
CA VAL A 66 -3.25 7.35 -2.18
C VAL A 66 -3.14 7.71 -0.70
N THR A 67 -1.90 7.90 -0.21
CA THR A 67 -1.66 8.34 1.15
C THR A 67 -1.23 9.79 1.18
N GLY A 68 -1.27 10.41 2.37
CA GLY A 68 -0.52 11.61 2.62
C GLY A 68 0.99 11.35 2.51
N LYS A 69 1.76 12.41 2.48
CA LYS A 69 3.22 12.32 2.45
C LYS A 69 3.77 12.19 3.86
N PHE A 70 4.64 11.20 4.05
CA PHE A 70 5.29 10.94 5.33
C PHE A 70 6.67 11.57 5.31
N SER A 71 6.93 12.53 6.20
CA SER A 71 8.29 13.07 6.40
C SER A 71 8.99 12.22 7.43
N LEU A 72 10.00 11.48 7.01
CA LEU A 72 10.67 10.50 7.85
C LEU A 72 12.14 10.87 8.02
N ALA A 73 12.66 10.65 9.22
CA ALA A 73 14.09 10.76 9.51
C ALA A 73 14.84 9.55 8.97
N ALA A 74 16.16 9.67 8.86
CA ALA A 74 17.01 8.53 8.54
C ALA A 74 16.76 7.40 9.54
N ARG A 75 16.63 6.18 9.03
CA ARG A 75 16.29 4.98 9.78
C ARG A 75 14.91 5.06 10.47
N GLY A 76 14.07 5.95 10.00
CA GLY A 76 12.72 6.11 10.50
C GLY A 76 11.74 5.22 9.77
N GLY A 77 10.50 5.32 10.19
CA GLY A 77 9.43 4.58 9.55
C GLY A 77 8.07 5.00 10.03
N VAL A 78 7.06 4.42 9.42
CA VAL A 78 5.67 4.62 9.78
C VAL A 78 4.97 3.27 9.82
N SER A 79 4.11 3.12 10.80
CA SER A 79 3.23 1.97 10.93
C SER A 79 1.81 2.50 11.12
N TRP A 80 0.91 2.05 10.26
CA TRP A 80 -0.46 2.51 10.28
C TRP A 80 -1.39 1.33 10.02
N ALA A 81 -2.48 1.31 10.77
CA ALA A 81 -3.55 0.35 10.54
C ALA A 81 -4.86 1.13 10.44
N ALA A 82 -5.66 0.78 9.44
CA ALA A 82 -6.94 1.44 9.25
C ALA A 82 -7.87 1.18 10.43
N PRO A 83 -8.58 2.20 10.91
CA PRO A 83 -9.73 1.96 11.75
C PRO A 83 -10.73 1.07 11.02
N LYS A 84 -11.53 0.35 11.79
CA LYS A 84 -12.56 -0.51 11.22
C LYS A 84 -13.42 0.29 10.25
N ASP A 85 -13.64 -0.29 9.08
CA ASP A 85 -14.48 0.27 8.02
C ASP A 85 -13.97 1.56 7.38
N THR A 86 -12.70 1.92 7.61
CA THR A 86 -12.12 3.12 7.00
C THR A 86 -10.76 2.84 6.35
N PRO A 87 -10.67 1.89 5.42
CA PRO A 87 -9.42 1.65 4.69
C PRO A 87 -9.13 2.81 3.72
N LEU A 88 -7.88 2.89 3.28
CA LEU A 88 -7.50 3.82 2.23
C LEU A 88 -7.77 3.19 0.87
N ALA A 89 -8.69 3.77 0.11
CA ALA A 89 -9.01 3.30 -1.23
C ALA A 89 -8.09 3.94 -2.26
N SER A 90 -7.63 3.15 -3.22
CA SER A 90 -7.00 3.72 -4.41
C SER A 90 -8.06 4.50 -5.21
N PRO A 91 -7.66 5.59 -5.87
CA PRO A 91 -8.65 6.47 -6.50
C PRO A 91 -9.32 5.88 -7.74
N THR A 92 -8.66 4.93 -8.42
CA THR A 92 -9.14 4.41 -9.69
C THR A 92 -9.08 2.88 -9.70
N VAL A 93 -10.07 2.25 -10.34
CA VAL A 93 -10.09 0.79 -10.51
C VAL A 93 -8.94 0.33 -11.42
N ASN A 94 -8.51 -0.92 -11.26
CA ASN A 94 -7.52 -1.58 -12.12
C ASN A 94 -6.14 -0.91 -12.12
N LYS A 95 -5.79 -0.20 -11.05
CA LYS A 95 -4.47 0.42 -10.88
C LYS A 95 -3.71 -0.27 -9.77
N GLY A 96 -2.41 -0.47 -9.98
CA GLY A 96 -1.51 -0.95 -8.95
C GLY A 96 -1.12 0.16 -7.98
N LEU A 97 -0.32 -0.20 -7.00
CA LEU A 97 0.17 0.72 -5.97
C LEU A 97 1.69 0.76 -6.01
N LYS A 98 2.23 1.94 -5.82
CA LYS A 98 3.67 2.21 -5.85
C LYS A 98 4.08 3.06 -4.67
N VAL A 99 5.34 2.89 -4.24
CA VAL A 99 5.97 3.82 -3.30
C VAL A 99 6.80 4.82 -4.08
N LYS A 100 6.67 6.08 -3.72
CA LYS A 100 7.46 7.18 -4.25
C LYS A 100 8.11 7.94 -3.10
N GLY A 101 9.28 8.47 -3.34
CA GLY A 101 10.02 9.26 -2.35
C GLY A 101 10.83 10.35 -3.00
N THR A 102 11.38 11.24 -2.17
CA THR A 102 12.15 12.40 -2.64
C THR A 102 13.65 12.14 -2.67
N VAL A 103 14.11 11.05 -2.05
CA VAL A 103 15.54 10.72 -1.98
C VAL A 103 15.72 9.24 -2.25
N ALA A 104 16.88 8.89 -2.80
CA ALA A 104 17.30 7.51 -2.94
C ALA A 104 17.75 6.96 -1.58
N GLY A 105 17.61 5.66 -1.39
CA GLY A 105 18.00 4.96 -0.18
C GLY A 105 17.15 3.73 0.00
N VAL A 106 17.67 2.76 0.72
CA VAL A 106 16.95 1.50 0.93
C VAL A 106 15.66 1.78 1.71
N ILE A 107 14.58 1.23 1.19
CA ILE A 107 13.29 1.24 1.89
C ILE A 107 12.71 -0.16 1.91
N GLY A 108 11.91 -0.44 2.92
CA GLY A 108 11.05 -1.61 2.96
C GLY A 108 9.62 -1.15 3.19
N CYS A 109 8.70 -1.70 2.43
CA CYS A 109 7.28 -1.39 2.58
C CYS A 109 6.45 -2.67 2.50
N THR A 110 5.56 -2.82 3.45
CA THR A 110 4.58 -3.91 3.44
C THR A 110 3.21 -3.32 3.65
N ILE A 111 2.28 -3.69 2.81
CA ILE A 111 0.88 -3.30 2.97
C ILE A 111 0.01 -4.55 3.06
N THR A 112 -1.09 -4.43 3.76
CA THR A 112 -2.19 -5.38 3.64
C THR A 112 -3.36 -4.68 2.98
N TYR A 113 -4.13 -5.42 2.20
CA TYR A 113 -5.20 -4.84 1.41
C TYR A 113 -6.30 -5.87 1.13
N TYR A 114 -7.42 -5.37 0.64
CA TYR A 114 -8.40 -6.19 -0.05
C TYR A 114 -8.85 -5.46 -1.33
N LEU A 115 -9.46 -6.21 -2.22
CA LEU A 115 -10.00 -5.68 -3.47
C LEU A 115 -11.52 -5.58 -3.38
N ALA A 116 -12.07 -4.48 -3.84
CA ALA A 116 -13.51 -4.27 -3.94
C ALA A 116 -13.81 -3.25 -5.04
N ALA A 117 -15.06 -3.19 -5.42
CA ALA A 117 -15.50 -2.25 -6.44
C ALA A 117 -15.37 -0.78 -5.98
#